data_24a63f6204bcd7b92e5d3c8b532718e5
#
_entry.id   24a63f6204bcd7b92e5d3c8b532718e5
#
_cell.length_a   1.000
_cell.length_b   1.000
_cell.length_c   1.000
_cell.angle_alpha   90.00
_cell.angle_beta   90.00
_cell.angle_gamma   90.00
#
_symmetry.space_group_name_H-M   'P 1'
#
loop_
_entity.id
_entity.type
_entity.pdbx_description
1 polymer ?
#
loop_
_entity_poly.entity_id
_entity_poly.type
_entity_poly.pdbx_seq_one_letter_code
_entity_poly.pdbx_strand_id
1 'polypeptide(L)'
;MMARRASWLAGLVAVLLWLVVAVRGRFVVEKSSVRVLAPEHIRGHHDAAIGNFGVPDYGGTLTGVVIYPDKKATGCAEFDTKFKSRSRRPVILLLDRGECYFALKAWNAQRAGAAAVLIADSVDEQLLTMDSPEASPGTEYIDKINIPSALVNRAFGESLKRMARAVAAGGAGGEEVVVKLDWRESMPHPDERVEYELWTNSNDECGARCDEQAEFVRGFRGHAQLLERGGYARFTPHYITWYCPEAFRLTQQCKSQCINHGRYCAPDPEQDFGAGYDGKDVVVENLRQLCVHRVANESGRPWTWWDYVMDYKIRCSMKEKKYTKTCAEDVVTALGLDLKKVLECMGDPEADAENAVLSKEQEDQIGSGSRGDVTILPTLVINNVQYRGKLERTAVLKAVCAGFKEGTEPRVCLSPDIETNQCLHRNGGCWRDKATNVTACRDTYRGRVCECPIVNGVRYEGDGYTDCQAVGPGRCALNNGGCWSETRGQQTFSACSETALTGCRCPPGFHGDGHKCEDLDECREKLACTCPDCHCKNTWGNYECTCKGNQLYIRGEDVCIANSMSKLGWFITLVAVACVAGVGIAGYVFYKYRLRVSPLVPRSMAVQGEQR
;
A
#
# COMPACT_ATOMS: atom_id res chain seq x y z
N MET A 1 51.18 31.48 29.53
CA MET A 1 50.76 30.15 30.02
C MET A 1 49.24 29.91 30.01
N MET A 2 48.38 30.91 30.14
CA MET A 2 46.91 30.74 30.14
C MET A 2 46.30 30.38 28.76
N ALA A 3 46.82 30.84 27.64
CA ALA A 3 46.26 30.56 26.33
C ALA A 3 46.43 29.09 25.85
N ARG A 4 47.52 28.42 26.28
CA ARG A 4 47.72 27.00 25.97
C ARG A 4 46.80 26.04 26.77
N ARG A 5 46.39 26.44 27.97
CA ARG A 5 45.44 25.62 28.77
C ARG A 5 44.00 25.69 28.24
N ALA A 6 43.59 26.82 27.67
CA ALA A 6 42.27 26.99 27.08
C ALA A 6 42.10 26.15 25.80
N SER A 7 43.17 26.01 24.97
CA SER A 7 43.17 25.21 23.75
C SER A 7 43.08 23.70 24.05
N TRP A 8 43.71 23.23 25.15
CA TRP A 8 43.62 21.83 25.56
C TRP A 8 42.26 21.46 26.17
N LEU A 9 41.63 22.36 26.91
CA LEU A 9 40.29 22.18 27.42
C LEU A 9 39.24 22.17 26.29
N ALA A 10 39.38 23.02 25.30
CA ALA A 10 38.48 23.05 24.15
C ALA A 10 38.62 21.76 23.28
N GLY A 11 39.86 21.25 23.15
CA GLY A 11 40.10 19.97 22.45
C GLY A 11 39.51 18.78 23.22
N LEU A 12 39.65 18.74 24.54
CA LEU A 12 39.08 17.69 25.38
C LEU A 12 37.55 17.71 25.40
N VAL A 13 36.94 18.88 25.43
CA VAL A 13 35.46 19.03 25.34
C VAL A 13 34.96 18.62 23.97
N ALA A 14 35.68 18.96 22.89
CA ALA A 14 35.31 18.53 21.53
C ALA A 14 35.44 17.00 21.36
N VAL A 15 36.48 16.36 21.91
CA VAL A 15 36.65 14.92 21.92
C VAL A 15 35.59 14.21 22.79
N LEU A 16 35.26 14.77 23.95
CA LEU A 16 34.16 14.27 24.80
C LEU A 16 32.79 14.43 24.11
N LEU A 17 32.53 15.55 23.42
CA LEU A 17 31.33 15.71 22.62
C LEU A 17 31.29 14.76 21.42
N TRP A 18 32.43 14.47 20.80
CA TRP A 18 32.54 13.48 19.74
C TRP A 18 32.31 12.05 20.27
N LEU A 19 32.84 11.71 21.42
CA LEU A 19 32.61 10.41 22.08
C LEU A 19 31.15 10.23 22.54
N VAL A 20 30.48 11.30 22.96
CA VAL A 20 29.04 11.25 23.34
C VAL A 20 28.13 11.10 22.10
N VAL A 21 28.56 11.58 20.93
CA VAL A 21 27.84 11.38 19.67
C VAL A 21 28.04 9.97 19.10
N ALA A 22 29.17 9.31 19.44
CA ALA A 22 29.50 7.98 18.92
C ALA A 22 28.81 6.79 19.62
N VAL A 23 28.04 7.01 20.70
CA VAL A 23 27.38 5.93 21.47
C VAL A 23 25.85 6.06 21.45
N ARG A 24 25.29 6.70 20.47
CA ARG A 24 23.84 6.59 20.23
C ARG A 24 23.59 5.36 19.38
N GLY A 25 23.19 4.25 19.99
CA GLY A 25 22.62 3.11 19.29
C GLY A 25 21.61 3.63 18.26
N ARG A 26 21.70 3.15 17.03
CA ARG A 26 20.81 3.57 15.93
C ARG A 26 19.54 2.74 15.96
N PHE A 27 18.67 3.01 16.90
CA PHE A 27 17.34 2.43 16.87
C PHE A 27 16.57 3.06 15.71
N VAL A 28 16.17 2.23 14.78
CA VAL A 28 15.30 2.60 13.66
C VAL A 28 13.90 2.08 13.95
N VAL A 29 12.91 2.94 13.75
CA VAL A 29 11.49 2.58 13.89
C VAL A 29 10.92 2.37 12.50
N GLU A 30 10.51 1.15 12.21
CA GLU A 30 9.90 0.80 10.92
C GLU A 30 8.51 1.41 10.84
N LYS A 31 8.27 2.10 9.74
CA LYS A 31 7.08 2.89 9.54
C LYS A 31 6.23 2.36 8.38
N SER A 32 4.93 2.49 8.58
CA SER A 32 3.92 2.49 7.52
C SER A 32 3.32 3.88 7.39
N SER A 33 2.53 4.10 6.35
CA SER A 33 1.81 5.35 6.20
C SER A 33 0.33 5.22 6.51
N VAL A 34 -0.23 6.26 7.11
CA VAL A 34 -1.67 6.41 7.35
C VAL A 34 -2.17 7.63 6.61
N ARG A 35 -3.04 7.42 5.63
CA ARG A 35 -3.65 8.52 4.87
C ARG A 35 -5.10 8.69 5.28
N VAL A 36 -5.47 9.88 5.72
CA VAL A 36 -6.87 10.23 5.96
C VAL A 36 -7.53 10.54 4.61
N LEU A 37 -8.60 9.82 4.28
CA LEU A 37 -9.37 9.99 3.05
C LEU A 37 -10.61 10.86 3.27
N ALA A 38 -11.24 10.75 4.44
CA ALA A 38 -12.41 11.52 4.85
C ALA A 38 -12.39 11.71 6.39
N PRO A 39 -12.89 12.83 6.90
CA PRO A 39 -13.41 14.00 6.19
C PRO A 39 -12.29 14.87 5.57
N GLU A 40 -12.63 15.68 4.56
CA GLU A 40 -11.65 16.40 3.76
C GLU A 40 -10.78 17.39 4.55
N HIS A 41 -11.33 18.03 5.56
CA HIS A 41 -10.63 19.05 6.36
C HIS A 41 -9.49 18.50 7.24
N ILE A 42 -9.40 17.17 7.43
CA ILE A 42 -8.28 16.50 8.09
C ILE A 42 -7.51 15.57 7.13
N ARG A 43 -7.80 15.66 5.82
CA ARG A 43 -7.09 14.89 4.81
C ARG A 43 -5.58 15.15 4.90
N GLY A 44 -4.82 14.08 4.97
CA GLY A 44 -3.37 14.18 5.13
C GLY A 44 -2.69 12.83 5.14
N HIS A 45 -1.37 12.88 5.18
CA HIS A 45 -0.48 11.72 5.24
C HIS A 45 0.31 11.78 6.53
N HIS A 46 0.33 10.70 7.27
CA HIS A 46 0.98 10.58 8.57
C HIS A 46 1.79 9.30 8.66
N ASP A 47 2.93 9.37 9.31
CA ASP A 47 3.72 8.19 9.66
C ASP A 47 3.07 7.44 10.82
N ALA A 48 3.21 6.11 10.82
CA ALA A 48 2.83 5.25 11.92
C ALA A 48 3.90 4.17 12.13
N ALA A 49 4.27 3.89 13.36
CA ALA A 49 5.20 2.82 13.68
C ALA A 49 4.50 1.47 13.62
N ILE A 50 5.09 0.51 12.92
CA ILE A 50 4.54 -0.85 12.77
C ILE A 50 4.72 -1.62 14.09
N GLY A 51 3.69 -2.32 14.55
CA GLY A 51 3.77 -3.18 15.73
C GLY A 51 4.56 -4.45 15.48
N ASN A 52 5.37 -4.87 16.45
CA ASN A 52 6.16 -6.11 16.39
C ASN A 52 5.35 -7.34 16.84
N PHE A 53 4.08 -7.38 16.46
CA PHE A 53 3.15 -8.50 16.68
C PHE A 53 2.00 -8.41 15.66
N GLY A 54 1.22 -9.48 15.55
CA GLY A 54 0.21 -9.58 14.51
C GLY A 54 0.82 -9.70 13.11
N VAL A 55 0.04 -9.45 12.08
CA VAL A 55 0.46 -9.60 10.68
C VAL A 55 0.31 -8.29 9.95
N PRO A 56 1.38 -7.47 9.84
CA PRO A 56 1.41 -6.32 8.97
C PRO A 56 1.18 -6.72 7.50
N ASP A 57 0.44 -5.92 6.76
CA ASP A 57 0.10 -6.23 5.37
C ASP A 57 1.16 -5.70 4.39
N TYR A 58 2.41 -6.17 4.54
CA TYR A 58 3.54 -5.75 3.69
C TYR A 58 3.20 -5.86 2.20
N GLY A 59 3.47 -4.79 1.47
CA GLY A 59 3.11 -4.66 0.05
C GLY A 59 1.63 -4.37 -0.22
N GLY A 60 0.77 -4.39 0.80
CA GLY A 60 -0.66 -4.18 0.71
C GLY A 60 -1.16 -2.87 1.31
N THR A 61 -2.47 -2.70 1.28
CA THR A 61 -3.17 -1.56 1.87
C THR A 61 -4.47 -1.99 2.53
N LEU A 62 -4.89 -1.30 3.58
CA LEU A 62 -6.18 -1.50 4.22
C LEU A 62 -6.90 -0.16 4.37
N THR A 63 -8.06 -0.02 3.72
CA THR A 63 -8.93 1.15 3.94
C THR A 63 -10.06 0.78 4.87
N GLY A 64 -10.29 1.58 5.90
CA GLY A 64 -11.32 1.31 6.90
C GLY A 64 -11.83 2.57 7.57
N VAL A 65 -12.88 2.37 8.37
CA VAL A 65 -13.48 3.42 9.20
C VAL A 65 -12.85 3.38 10.58
N VAL A 66 -12.37 4.52 11.05
CA VAL A 66 -11.84 4.67 12.40
C VAL A 66 -13.00 4.78 13.39
N ILE A 67 -13.02 3.88 14.35
CA ILE A 67 -13.93 3.93 15.50
C ILE A 67 -13.11 4.10 16.78
N TYR A 68 -13.46 5.07 17.57
CA TYR A 68 -12.89 5.29 18.90
C TYR A 68 -13.95 4.91 19.96
N PRO A 69 -13.71 3.89 20.80
CA PRO A 69 -14.69 3.46 21.79
C PRO A 69 -14.71 4.44 22.97
N ASP A 70 -15.89 4.98 23.32
CA ASP A 70 -16.03 5.88 24.47
C ASP A 70 -15.78 5.18 25.81
N LYS A 71 -16.16 3.91 25.89
CA LYS A 71 -15.90 3.03 27.02
C LYS A 71 -14.79 2.06 26.66
N LYS A 72 -13.88 1.78 27.61
CA LYS A 72 -12.74 0.88 27.41
C LYS A 72 -11.77 1.38 26.32
N ALA A 73 -11.57 2.70 26.23
CA ALA A 73 -10.76 3.34 25.18
C ALA A 73 -9.31 2.84 25.14
N THR A 74 -8.79 2.33 26.27
CA THR A 74 -7.45 1.71 26.33
C THR A 74 -7.41 0.30 25.72
N GLY A 75 -8.55 -0.36 25.53
CA GLY A 75 -8.62 -1.71 24.97
C GLY A 75 -8.04 -2.80 25.87
N CYS A 76 -7.79 -2.52 27.15
CA CYS A 76 -7.21 -3.49 28.09
C CYS A 76 -8.19 -4.54 28.59
N ALA A 77 -9.50 -4.29 28.47
CA ALA A 77 -10.55 -5.24 28.76
C ALA A 77 -11.29 -5.63 27.49
N GLU A 78 -11.86 -6.83 27.47
CA GLU A 78 -12.69 -7.28 26.37
C GLU A 78 -13.87 -6.33 26.11
N PHE A 79 -14.20 -6.15 24.85
CA PHE A 79 -15.36 -5.36 24.44
C PHE A 79 -16.64 -6.21 24.49
N ASP A 80 -17.71 -5.60 24.97
CA ASP A 80 -18.99 -6.32 25.15
C ASP A 80 -19.71 -6.60 23.85
N THR A 81 -19.36 -5.85 22.77
CA THR A 81 -20.00 -5.94 21.45
C THR A 81 -18.98 -5.86 20.33
N LYS A 82 -19.34 -6.40 19.16
CA LYS A 82 -18.54 -6.23 17.94
C LYS A 82 -18.81 -4.87 17.31
N PHE A 83 -17.76 -4.19 16.89
CA PHE A 83 -17.84 -2.92 16.17
C PHE A 83 -18.22 -3.15 14.70
N LYS A 84 -19.05 -2.25 14.16
CA LYS A 84 -19.44 -2.23 12.75
C LYS A 84 -19.48 -0.80 12.24
N SER A 85 -18.98 -0.56 11.03
CA SER A 85 -19.11 0.73 10.35
C SER A 85 -20.49 0.89 9.72
N ARG A 86 -20.96 2.11 9.57
CA ARG A 86 -22.22 2.43 8.85
C ARG A 86 -22.08 2.12 7.35
N SER A 87 -20.93 2.39 6.77
CA SER A 87 -20.60 2.15 5.36
C SER A 87 -20.23 0.69 5.04
N ARG A 88 -20.24 -0.22 6.03
CA ARG A 88 -19.81 -1.62 5.89
C ARG A 88 -18.33 -1.80 5.53
N ARG A 89 -17.52 -0.75 5.60
CA ARG A 89 -16.07 -0.82 5.46
C ARG A 89 -15.45 -1.58 6.63
N PRO A 90 -14.24 -2.12 6.47
CA PRO A 90 -13.46 -2.66 7.60
C PRO A 90 -13.38 -1.64 8.74
N VAL A 91 -13.43 -2.15 9.97
CA VAL A 91 -13.31 -1.29 11.16
C VAL A 91 -11.86 -1.24 11.59
N ILE A 92 -11.35 -0.05 11.81
CA ILE A 92 -10.05 0.20 12.41
C ILE A 92 -10.32 0.80 13.80
N LEU A 93 -9.97 0.06 14.86
CA LEU A 93 -10.14 0.58 16.22
C LEU A 93 -8.98 1.51 16.56
N LEU A 94 -9.30 2.71 17.02
CA LEU A 94 -8.36 3.65 17.61
C LEU A 94 -8.41 3.49 19.13
N LEU A 95 -7.28 3.18 19.74
CA LEU A 95 -7.17 2.91 21.18
C LEU A 95 -6.11 3.82 21.81
N ASP A 96 -6.23 4.06 23.11
CA ASP A 96 -5.25 4.85 23.85
C ASP A 96 -4.05 4.00 24.28
N ARG A 97 -2.84 4.58 24.25
CA ARG A 97 -1.65 4.02 24.89
C ARG A 97 -1.79 4.02 26.41
N GLY A 98 -1.24 3.01 27.08
CA GLY A 98 -1.18 2.89 28.54
C GLY A 98 -2.02 1.75 29.08
N GLU A 99 -1.93 1.53 30.38
CA GLU A 99 -2.62 0.56 31.25
C GLU A 99 -2.28 -0.92 30.99
N CYS A 100 -2.04 -1.37 29.77
CA CYS A 100 -1.68 -2.74 29.43
C CYS A 100 -0.82 -2.82 28.16
N TYR A 101 -0.32 -4.02 27.88
CA TYR A 101 0.51 -4.27 26.71
C TYR A 101 -0.22 -3.97 25.39
N PHE A 102 0.51 -3.47 24.42
CA PHE A 102 0.00 -3.18 23.07
C PHE A 102 -0.62 -4.42 22.41
N ALA A 103 0.01 -5.58 22.56
CA ALA A 103 -0.49 -6.84 22.02
C ALA A 103 -1.87 -7.22 22.61
N LEU A 104 -2.13 -6.99 23.91
CA LEU A 104 -3.43 -7.25 24.52
C LEU A 104 -4.53 -6.35 23.94
N LYS A 105 -4.21 -5.08 23.66
CA LYS A 105 -5.15 -4.16 23.00
C LYS A 105 -5.53 -4.68 21.59
N ALA A 106 -4.54 -5.12 20.82
CA ALA A 106 -4.77 -5.67 19.49
C ALA A 106 -5.59 -6.96 19.54
N TRP A 107 -5.32 -7.83 20.49
CA TRP A 107 -6.11 -9.06 20.71
C TRP A 107 -7.58 -8.75 21.02
N ASN A 108 -7.85 -7.86 21.97
CA ASN A 108 -9.21 -7.48 22.31
C ASN A 108 -9.94 -6.80 21.15
N ALA A 109 -9.24 -5.95 20.39
CA ALA A 109 -9.78 -5.32 19.19
C ALA A 109 -10.12 -6.34 18.10
N GLN A 110 -9.24 -7.32 17.84
CA GLN A 110 -9.51 -8.42 16.88
C GLN A 110 -10.76 -9.21 17.26
N ARG A 111 -10.89 -9.57 18.53
CA ARG A 111 -12.09 -10.26 19.03
C ARG A 111 -13.36 -9.44 18.88
N ALA A 112 -13.25 -8.13 18.96
CA ALA A 112 -14.34 -7.19 18.74
C ALA A 112 -14.62 -6.89 17.24
N GLY A 113 -13.94 -7.60 16.32
CA GLY A 113 -14.19 -7.51 14.88
C GLY A 113 -13.43 -6.42 14.15
N ALA A 114 -12.40 -5.84 14.77
CA ALA A 114 -11.51 -4.90 14.08
C ALA A 114 -10.66 -5.63 13.02
N ALA A 115 -10.42 -4.95 11.90
CA ALA A 115 -9.52 -5.39 10.85
C ALA A 115 -8.09 -4.86 11.03
N ALA A 116 -7.92 -3.80 11.83
CA ALA A 116 -6.64 -3.24 12.25
C ALA A 116 -6.82 -2.43 13.53
N VAL A 117 -5.69 -2.10 14.17
CA VAL A 117 -5.65 -1.24 15.35
C VAL A 117 -4.69 -0.07 15.12
N LEU A 118 -5.16 1.12 15.44
CA LEU A 118 -4.31 2.29 15.64
C LEU A 118 -4.21 2.59 17.13
N ILE A 119 -3.01 2.74 17.64
CA ILE A 119 -2.77 3.17 19.02
C ILE A 119 -2.38 4.65 18.98
N ALA A 120 -3.16 5.48 19.65
CA ALA A 120 -2.83 6.89 19.83
C ALA A 120 -1.83 7.05 20.97
N ASP A 121 -0.69 7.65 20.69
CA ASP A 121 0.28 7.92 21.73
C ASP A 121 -0.29 8.90 22.78
N SER A 122 0.11 8.70 24.04
CA SER A 122 -0.22 9.58 25.17
C SER A 122 0.88 10.60 25.46
N VAL A 123 2.08 10.37 24.92
CA VAL A 123 3.27 11.19 25.11
C VAL A 123 3.61 11.90 23.80
N ASP A 124 4.12 13.13 23.89
CA ASP A 124 4.61 13.87 22.74
C ASP A 124 6.10 13.54 22.55
N GLU A 125 6.34 12.41 21.89
CA GLU A 125 7.68 11.88 21.63
C GLU A 125 7.78 11.33 20.21
N GLN A 126 8.98 10.92 19.80
CA GLN A 126 9.15 10.23 18.53
C GLN A 126 8.44 8.88 18.56
N LEU A 127 7.92 8.46 17.41
CA LEU A 127 7.32 7.13 17.28
C LEU A 127 8.29 6.05 17.74
N LEU A 128 7.76 5.07 18.45
CA LEU A 128 8.50 3.91 18.93
C LEU A 128 7.89 2.62 18.38
N THR A 129 8.70 1.57 18.29
CA THR A 129 8.20 0.25 17.96
C THR A 129 7.38 -0.31 19.12
N MET A 130 6.14 -0.71 18.85
CA MET A 130 5.30 -1.42 19.81
C MET A 130 5.76 -2.88 19.90
N ASP A 131 6.39 -3.24 20.99
CA ASP A 131 6.86 -4.61 21.20
C ASP A 131 5.81 -5.45 21.95
N SER A 132 5.92 -6.77 21.84
CA SER A 132 5.13 -7.73 22.59
C SER A 132 5.79 -8.01 23.94
N PRO A 133 5.02 -8.35 24.99
CA PRO A 133 5.62 -8.84 26.23
C PRO A 133 6.38 -10.16 25.98
N GLU A 134 7.29 -10.48 26.88
CA GLU A 134 7.88 -11.82 26.88
C GLU A 134 6.81 -12.89 27.10
N ALA A 135 7.01 -14.02 26.44
CA ALA A 135 6.12 -15.15 26.61
C ALA A 135 6.12 -15.63 28.08
N SER A 136 4.96 -15.64 28.66
CA SER A 136 4.71 -16.04 30.05
C SER A 136 3.31 -16.62 30.17
N PRO A 137 2.97 -17.35 31.24
CA PRO A 137 1.61 -17.79 31.47
C PRO A 137 0.61 -16.61 31.37
N GLY A 138 -0.37 -16.72 30.46
CA GLY A 138 -1.35 -15.67 30.19
C GLY A 138 -1.06 -14.80 28.98
N THR A 139 0.04 -15.03 28.23
CA THR A 139 0.37 -14.31 26.98
C THR A 139 0.12 -15.14 25.72
N GLU A 140 -0.51 -16.31 25.80
CA GLU A 140 -0.79 -17.23 24.67
C GLU A 140 -1.71 -16.63 23.60
N TYR A 141 -2.25 -15.43 23.84
CA TYR A 141 -3.03 -14.69 22.87
C TYR A 141 -2.17 -14.02 21.79
N ILE A 142 -0.87 -13.79 22.05
CA ILE A 142 0.03 -13.05 21.16
C ILE A 142 0.09 -13.75 19.80
N ASP A 143 0.29 -15.06 19.77
CA ASP A 143 0.39 -15.86 18.54
C ASP A 143 -0.93 -15.91 17.75
N LYS A 144 -2.05 -15.56 18.40
CA LYS A 144 -3.38 -15.56 17.79
C LYS A 144 -3.76 -14.20 17.19
N ILE A 145 -2.89 -13.20 17.34
CA ILE A 145 -3.11 -11.88 16.72
C ILE A 145 -2.76 -11.98 15.23
N ASN A 146 -3.76 -11.72 14.38
CA ASN A 146 -3.61 -11.79 12.92
C ASN A 146 -3.91 -10.44 12.24
N ILE A 147 -4.31 -9.42 12.99
CA ILE A 147 -4.56 -8.09 12.46
C ILE A 147 -3.32 -7.20 12.60
N PRO A 148 -3.08 -6.28 11.67
CA PRO A 148 -2.02 -5.29 11.80
C PRO A 148 -2.33 -4.26 12.88
N SER A 149 -1.25 -3.73 13.48
CA SER A 149 -1.32 -2.65 14.45
C SER A 149 -0.27 -1.59 14.15
N ALA A 150 -0.60 -0.32 14.42
CA ALA A 150 0.33 0.78 14.24
C ALA A 150 0.15 1.83 15.33
N LEU A 151 1.28 2.41 15.80
CA LEU A 151 1.32 3.53 16.73
C LEU A 151 1.33 4.83 15.93
N VAL A 152 0.45 5.75 16.27
CA VAL A 152 0.41 7.11 15.70
C VAL A 152 0.77 8.13 16.79
N ASN A 153 1.40 9.25 16.37
CA ASN A 153 1.77 10.29 17.31
C ASN A 153 0.54 10.91 18.00
N ARG A 154 0.79 11.53 19.15
CA ARG A 154 -0.26 12.11 20.00
C ARG A 154 -1.14 13.11 19.25
N ALA A 155 -0.56 14.04 18.52
CA ALA A 155 -1.30 15.11 17.83
C ALA A 155 -2.29 14.55 16.81
N PHE A 156 -1.85 13.60 15.99
CA PHE A 156 -2.71 12.93 15.00
C PHE A 156 -3.76 12.04 15.68
N GLY A 157 -3.35 11.27 16.71
CA GLY A 157 -4.26 10.46 17.51
C GLY A 157 -5.40 11.27 18.12
N GLU A 158 -5.10 12.42 18.75
CA GLU A 158 -6.11 13.33 19.31
C GLU A 158 -7.03 13.95 18.24
N SER A 159 -6.49 14.22 17.05
CA SER A 159 -7.32 14.66 15.91
C SER A 159 -8.33 13.59 15.50
N LEU A 160 -7.88 12.35 15.31
CA LEU A 160 -8.75 11.22 14.98
C LEU A 160 -9.81 10.96 16.07
N LYS A 161 -9.44 11.01 17.36
CA LYS A 161 -10.37 10.84 18.49
C LYS A 161 -11.49 11.88 18.48
N ARG A 162 -11.14 13.16 18.30
CA ARG A 162 -12.15 14.25 18.23
C ARG A 162 -13.16 13.99 17.11
N MET A 163 -12.67 13.62 15.94
CA MET A 163 -13.54 13.36 14.79
C MET A 163 -14.41 12.12 14.98
N ALA A 164 -13.83 11.02 15.47
CA ALA A 164 -14.58 9.79 15.72
C ALA A 164 -15.68 9.99 16.78
N ARG A 165 -15.40 10.78 17.84
CA ARG A 165 -16.43 11.14 18.84
C ARG A 165 -17.54 12.02 18.24
N ALA A 166 -17.22 12.97 17.37
CA ALA A 166 -18.22 13.82 16.72
C ALA A 166 -19.20 12.97 15.85
N VAL A 167 -18.67 11.95 15.17
CA VAL A 167 -19.49 10.99 14.40
C VAL A 167 -20.36 10.14 15.32
N ALA A 168 -19.84 9.68 16.45
CA ALA A 168 -20.57 8.85 17.42
C ALA A 168 -21.70 9.63 18.12
N ALA A 169 -21.51 10.91 18.39
CA ALA A 169 -22.51 11.80 19.03
C ALA A 169 -23.74 12.11 18.14
N GLY A 170 -23.82 11.59 16.94
CA GLY A 170 -25.02 11.71 16.09
C GLY A 170 -25.25 13.10 15.50
N GLY A 171 -24.23 13.95 15.39
CA GLY A 171 -24.33 15.21 14.68
C GLY A 171 -24.88 14.97 13.28
N ALA A 172 -25.98 15.65 12.92
CA ALA A 172 -26.60 15.55 11.60
C ALA A 172 -25.54 15.87 10.54
N GLY A 173 -25.09 14.86 9.79
CA GLY A 173 -24.06 14.99 8.76
C GLY A 173 -22.63 14.58 9.18
N GLY A 174 -22.41 13.94 10.32
CA GLY A 174 -21.09 13.43 10.72
C GLY A 174 -20.56 12.39 9.72
N GLU A 175 -19.64 12.82 8.87
CA GLU A 175 -18.93 11.95 7.92
C GLU A 175 -18.02 10.96 8.66
N GLU A 176 -18.09 9.66 8.33
CA GLU A 176 -17.21 8.65 8.93
C GLU A 176 -15.74 8.99 8.67
N VAL A 177 -14.91 8.81 9.70
CA VAL A 177 -13.46 8.99 9.54
C VAL A 177 -12.90 7.79 8.80
N VAL A 178 -12.51 7.99 7.55
CA VAL A 178 -11.96 6.96 6.68
C VAL A 178 -10.46 7.14 6.55
N VAL A 179 -9.71 6.09 6.87
CA VAL A 179 -8.26 6.07 6.70
C VAL A 179 -7.82 4.90 5.84
N LYS A 180 -6.72 5.10 5.13
CA LYS A 180 -5.99 4.07 4.39
C LYS A 180 -4.65 3.84 5.10
N LEU A 181 -4.45 2.63 5.60
CA LEU A 181 -3.16 2.14 6.05
C LEU A 181 -2.42 1.60 4.82
N ASP A 182 -1.15 1.97 4.66
CA ASP A 182 -0.38 1.66 3.46
C ASP A 182 1.00 1.13 3.86
N TRP A 183 1.27 -0.14 3.53
CA TRP A 183 2.54 -0.84 3.79
C TRP A 183 3.31 -1.13 2.50
N ARG A 184 2.92 -0.56 1.35
CA ARG A 184 3.56 -0.84 0.06
C ARG A 184 5.03 -0.39 0.05
N GLU A 185 5.30 0.75 0.67
CA GLU A 185 6.65 1.31 0.79
C GLU A 185 7.35 0.94 2.10
N SER A 186 6.73 0.10 2.94
CA SER A 186 7.32 -0.29 4.23
C SER A 186 8.42 -1.36 4.09
N MET A 187 8.48 -2.04 2.94
CA MET A 187 9.53 -2.99 2.58
C MET A 187 10.17 -2.51 1.28
N PRO A 188 11.49 -2.23 1.26
CA PRO A 188 12.21 -1.90 0.03
C PRO A 188 12.13 -3.04 -0.98
N HIS A 189 11.95 -2.70 -2.26
CA HIS A 189 11.83 -3.65 -3.37
C HIS A 189 12.63 -3.17 -4.59
N PRO A 190 13.99 -3.06 -4.45
CA PRO A 190 14.84 -2.40 -5.43
C PRO A 190 15.00 -3.19 -6.73
N ASP A 191 15.02 -4.52 -6.66
CA ASP A 191 15.35 -5.38 -7.80
C ASP A 191 14.61 -6.74 -7.77
N GLU A 192 15.07 -7.66 -8.59
CA GLU A 192 14.46 -8.98 -8.83
C GLU A 192 14.92 -10.05 -7.82
N ARG A 193 15.78 -9.68 -6.86
CA ARG A 193 16.30 -10.58 -5.84
C ARG A 193 16.15 -9.95 -4.47
N VAL A 194 15.72 -10.75 -3.49
CA VAL A 194 15.60 -10.33 -2.10
C VAL A 194 16.78 -10.81 -1.29
N GLU A 195 17.42 -9.90 -0.57
CA GLU A 195 18.37 -10.23 0.48
C GLU A 195 17.64 -10.25 1.82
N TYR A 196 17.80 -11.37 2.57
CA TYR A 196 17.23 -11.44 3.91
C TYR A 196 18.16 -12.09 4.91
N GLU A 197 18.10 -11.61 6.14
CA GLU A 197 18.94 -12.04 7.26
C GLU A 197 18.06 -12.57 8.38
N LEU A 198 18.48 -13.65 9.02
CA LEU A 198 17.89 -14.12 10.28
C LEU A 198 18.93 -14.01 11.38
N TRP A 199 18.71 -13.06 12.27
CA TRP A 199 19.48 -12.93 13.50
C TRP A 199 18.87 -13.87 14.53
N THR A 200 19.66 -14.85 14.96
CA THR A 200 19.19 -16.05 15.64
C THR A 200 20.17 -16.50 16.72
N ASN A 201 19.94 -17.67 17.28
CA ASN A 201 20.71 -18.26 18.35
C ASN A 201 20.55 -19.79 18.30
N SER A 202 21.59 -20.53 18.59
CA SER A 202 21.58 -22.00 18.62
C SER A 202 21.10 -22.59 19.95
N ASN A 203 20.88 -21.76 20.98
CA ASN A 203 20.31 -22.18 22.26
C ASN A 203 18.88 -22.73 22.07
N ASP A 204 18.57 -23.88 22.62
CA ASP A 204 17.24 -24.52 22.58
C ASP A 204 16.55 -24.63 23.96
N GLU A 205 17.13 -24.02 25.00
CA GLU A 205 16.58 -23.97 26.35
C GLU A 205 16.24 -22.53 26.83
N CYS A 206 16.24 -21.55 25.95
CA CYS A 206 15.91 -20.15 26.32
C CYS A 206 14.42 -19.83 26.40
N GLY A 207 13.59 -20.84 26.53
CA GLY A 207 12.14 -20.70 26.68
C GLY A 207 11.39 -20.44 25.38
N ALA A 208 10.22 -19.82 25.46
CA ALA A 208 9.27 -19.71 24.34
C ALA A 208 9.82 -18.98 23.11
N ARG A 209 10.76 -18.05 23.25
CA ARG A 209 11.41 -17.40 22.08
C ARG A 209 12.27 -18.36 21.27
N CYS A 210 12.98 -19.28 21.94
CA CYS A 210 13.71 -20.34 21.24
C CYS A 210 12.76 -21.33 20.55
N ASP A 211 11.62 -21.62 21.17
CA ASP A 211 10.59 -22.46 20.57
C ASP A 211 9.96 -21.80 19.33
N GLU A 212 9.61 -20.52 19.39
CA GLU A 212 9.11 -19.73 18.27
C GLU A 212 10.10 -19.72 17.10
N GLN A 213 11.36 -19.44 17.38
CA GLN A 213 12.42 -19.44 16.39
C GLN A 213 12.57 -20.81 15.71
N ALA A 214 12.57 -21.87 16.50
CA ALA A 214 12.70 -23.22 15.97
C ALA A 214 11.48 -23.63 15.14
N GLU A 215 10.28 -23.28 15.58
CA GLU A 215 9.04 -23.49 14.82
C GLU A 215 9.07 -22.73 13.50
N PHE A 216 9.54 -21.48 13.52
CA PHE A 216 9.73 -20.69 12.30
C PHE A 216 10.71 -21.36 11.34
N VAL A 217 11.91 -21.74 11.79
CA VAL A 217 12.90 -22.41 10.95
C VAL A 217 12.32 -23.69 10.34
N ARG A 218 11.64 -24.50 11.15
CA ARG A 218 10.99 -25.72 10.69
C ARG A 218 9.92 -25.44 9.61
N GLY A 219 9.06 -24.47 9.85
CA GLY A 219 7.96 -24.13 8.94
C GLY A 219 8.41 -23.42 7.67
N PHE A 220 9.43 -22.55 7.77
CA PHE A 220 9.89 -21.71 6.66
C PHE A 220 10.93 -22.38 5.77
N ARG A 221 11.66 -23.38 6.25
CA ARG A 221 12.74 -24.11 5.55
C ARG A 221 12.41 -24.43 4.10
N GLY A 222 11.25 -24.99 3.82
CA GLY A 222 10.85 -25.36 2.46
C GLY A 222 10.78 -24.18 1.51
N HIS A 223 10.25 -23.06 1.96
CA HIS A 223 10.17 -21.82 1.18
C HIS A 223 11.54 -21.18 1.00
N ALA A 224 12.36 -21.12 2.05
CA ALA A 224 13.72 -20.63 2.00
C ALA A 224 14.53 -21.38 0.94
N GLN A 225 14.50 -22.71 0.98
CA GLN A 225 15.21 -23.54 0.01
C GLN A 225 14.73 -23.34 -1.44
N LEU A 226 13.42 -23.16 -1.66
CA LEU A 226 12.88 -22.84 -2.99
C LEU A 226 13.37 -21.49 -3.50
N LEU A 227 13.38 -20.48 -2.63
CA LEU A 227 13.85 -19.13 -2.98
C LEU A 227 15.35 -19.13 -3.31
N GLU A 228 16.17 -19.78 -2.50
CA GLU A 228 17.61 -19.83 -2.69
C GLU A 228 18.02 -20.69 -3.91
N ARG A 229 17.44 -21.89 -4.07
CA ARG A 229 17.70 -22.76 -5.23
C ARG A 229 17.30 -22.13 -6.54
N GLY A 230 16.24 -21.32 -6.53
CA GLY A 230 15.80 -20.55 -7.69
C GLY A 230 16.64 -19.32 -7.98
N GLY A 231 17.58 -18.96 -7.10
CA GLY A 231 18.36 -17.71 -7.22
C GLY A 231 17.54 -16.44 -6.95
N TYR A 232 16.31 -16.59 -6.45
CA TYR A 232 15.41 -15.48 -6.18
C TYR A 232 15.77 -14.71 -4.91
N ALA A 233 16.33 -15.40 -3.92
CA ALA A 233 16.72 -14.75 -2.68
C ALA A 233 18.12 -15.18 -2.24
N ARG A 234 18.77 -14.31 -1.47
CA ARG A 234 20.01 -14.59 -0.77
C ARG A 234 19.75 -14.51 0.73
N PHE A 235 19.95 -15.62 1.39
CA PHE A 235 19.85 -15.73 2.83
C PHE A 235 21.21 -15.55 3.50
N THR A 236 21.25 -14.92 4.68
CA THR A 236 22.43 -14.85 5.54
C THR A 236 22.00 -15.05 6.99
N PRO A 237 22.46 -16.10 7.66
CA PRO A 237 22.24 -16.25 9.10
C PRO A 237 23.22 -15.37 9.87
N HIS A 238 22.76 -14.81 10.98
CA HIS A 238 23.55 -13.99 11.90
C HIS A 238 23.29 -14.39 13.35
N TYR A 239 24.30 -14.15 14.19
CA TYR A 239 24.27 -14.51 15.61
C TYR A 239 24.78 -13.36 16.46
N ILE A 240 23.99 -12.90 17.40
CA ILE A 240 24.42 -11.85 18.33
C ILE A 240 25.46 -12.42 19.28
N THR A 241 26.60 -11.75 19.36
CA THR A 241 27.60 -12.01 20.37
C THR A 241 27.98 -10.72 21.09
N TRP A 242 28.21 -10.80 22.36
CA TRP A 242 28.74 -9.69 23.15
C TRP A 242 30.15 -9.99 23.64
N TYR A 243 30.84 -9.05 24.27
CA TYR A 243 32.18 -9.23 24.81
C TYR A 243 32.16 -9.01 26.32
N CYS A 244 33.01 -9.73 27.03
CA CYS A 244 33.23 -9.53 28.44
C CYS A 244 34.21 -8.37 28.65
N PRO A 245 33.85 -7.32 29.43
CA PRO A 245 34.77 -6.24 29.72
C PRO A 245 36.08 -6.76 30.36
N GLU A 246 37.19 -6.16 30.04
CA GLU A 246 38.53 -6.65 30.42
C GLU A 246 38.69 -6.86 31.94
N ALA A 247 38.08 -5.99 32.75
CA ALA A 247 38.09 -6.10 34.19
C ALA A 247 37.43 -7.38 34.74
N PHE A 248 36.54 -8.03 33.95
CA PHE A 248 35.79 -9.22 34.36
C PHE A 248 36.23 -10.51 33.66
N ARG A 249 37.18 -10.47 32.73
CA ARG A 249 37.62 -11.63 31.94
C ARG A 249 38.09 -12.82 32.77
N LEU A 250 38.61 -12.55 33.97
CA LEU A 250 39.09 -13.61 34.88
C LEU A 250 37.98 -14.17 35.80
N THR A 251 36.81 -13.60 35.79
CA THR A 251 35.68 -14.11 36.60
C THR A 251 35.18 -15.44 36.07
N GLN A 252 34.60 -16.25 36.93
CA GLN A 252 33.99 -17.53 36.56
C GLN A 252 32.87 -17.32 35.55
N GLN A 253 32.03 -16.30 35.77
CA GLN A 253 30.95 -15.95 34.87
C GLN A 253 31.42 -15.66 33.45
N CYS A 254 32.49 -14.86 33.28
CA CYS A 254 33.02 -14.57 31.96
C CYS A 254 33.61 -15.82 31.30
N LYS A 255 34.29 -16.68 32.08
CA LYS A 255 34.88 -17.93 31.59
C LYS A 255 33.83 -18.96 31.15
N SER A 256 32.67 -19.00 31.79
CA SER A 256 31.61 -19.91 31.40
C SER A 256 30.80 -19.40 30.19
N GLN A 257 30.73 -18.09 29.99
CA GLN A 257 29.92 -17.53 28.90
C GLN A 257 30.65 -17.21 27.62
N CYS A 258 32.01 -17.20 27.63
CA CYS A 258 32.78 -16.64 26.53
C CYS A 258 33.85 -17.62 26.01
N ILE A 259 34.15 -17.46 24.71
CA ILE A 259 35.33 -18.07 24.04
C ILE A 259 36.35 -16.97 23.71
N ASN A 260 37.51 -17.38 23.20
CA ASN A 260 38.63 -16.51 22.80
C ASN A 260 38.95 -15.46 23.89
N HIS A 261 39.08 -15.92 25.13
CA HIS A 261 39.42 -15.09 26.31
C HIS A 261 38.48 -13.90 26.54
N GLY A 262 37.16 -14.13 26.44
CA GLY A 262 36.15 -13.13 26.74
C GLY A 262 35.78 -12.21 25.58
N ARG A 263 36.26 -12.49 24.37
CA ARG A 263 35.94 -11.67 23.18
C ARG A 263 34.55 -11.91 22.65
N TYR A 264 34.05 -13.15 22.72
CA TYR A 264 32.75 -13.55 22.16
C TYR A 264 31.96 -14.35 23.18
N CYS A 265 30.80 -13.86 23.56
CA CYS A 265 30.01 -14.38 24.67
C CYS A 265 28.55 -14.57 24.27
N ALA A 266 27.89 -15.53 24.90
CA ALA A 266 26.45 -15.69 24.88
C ALA A 266 25.90 -15.89 26.31
N PRO A 267 24.63 -15.62 26.59
CA PRO A 267 24.00 -15.93 27.86
C PRO A 267 24.02 -17.42 28.15
N ASP A 268 24.10 -17.77 29.43
CA ASP A 268 23.93 -19.13 29.92
C ASP A 268 22.53 -19.64 29.53
N PRO A 269 22.42 -20.85 28.93
CA PRO A 269 21.16 -21.39 28.44
C PRO A 269 20.09 -21.54 29.51
N GLU A 270 20.45 -22.16 30.63
CA GLU A 270 19.54 -22.46 31.74
C GLU A 270 19.51 -21.34 32.81
N GLN A 271 20.40 -20.35 32.72
CA GLN A 271 20.57 -19.22 33.64
C GLN A 271 21.05 -19.62 35.05
N ASP A 272 21.74 -20.74 35.21
CA ASP A 272 22.14 -21.27 36.49
C ASP A 272 23.67 -21.26 36.76
N PHE A 273 24.49 -20.79 35.83
CA PHE A 273 25.96 -20.53 35.93
C PHE A 273 26.79 -21.59 36.65
N GLY A 274 26.70 -22.81 36.25
CA GLY A 274 27.58 -23.85 36.81
C GLY A 274 27.01 -25.25 36.79
N ALA A 275 25.83 -25.39 36.22
CA ALA A 275 25.21 -26.65 35.89
C ALA A 275 24.78 -26.66 34.42
N GLY A 276 24.68 -27.78 33.79
CA GLY A 276 24.21 -27.91 32.43
C GLY A 276 25.21 -27.45 31.37
N TYR A 277 24.74 -26.68 30.38
CA TYR A 277 25.53 -26.08 29.32
C TYR A 277 25.89 -24.64 29.64
N ASP A 278 27.08 -24.23 29.26
CA ASP A 278 27.58 -22.86 29.43
C ASP A 278 27.29 -22.00 28.19
N GLY A 279 27.23 -20.67 28.35
CA GLY A 279 27.11 -19.74 27.24
C GLY A 279 28.18 -19.87 26.18
N LYS A 280 29.42 -20.28 26.55
CA LYS A 280 30.50 -20.62 25.60
C LYS A 280 30.13 -21.75 24.65
N ASP A 281 29.37 -22.76 25.10
CA ASP A 281 28.91 -23.87 24.24
C ASP A 281 27.98 -23.35 23.15
N VAL A 282 27.12 -22.40 23.50
CA VAL A 282 26.22 -21.70 22.56
C VAL A 282 27.05 -20.90 21.54
N VAL A 283 28.07 -20.14 21.98
CA VAL A 283 28.94 -19.38 21.05
C VAL A 283 29.67 -20.32 20.08
N VAL A 284 30.17 -21.45 20.55
CA VAL A 284 30.85 -22.45 19.69
C VAL A 284 29.89 -23.01 18.63
N GLU A 285 28.65 -23.31 19.01
CA GLU A 285 27.67 -23.80 18.04
C GLU A 285 27.19 -22.69 17.08
N ASN A 286 26.97 -21.45 17.54
CA ASN A 286 26.71 -20.30 16.69
C ASN A 286 27.80 -20.12 15.63
N LEU A 287 29.10 -20.19 16.05
CA LEU A 287 30.23 -20.12 15.15
C LEU A 287 30.23 -21.28 14.13
N ARG A 288 29.86 -22.49 14.58
CA ARG A 288 29.77 -23.66 13.68
C ARG A 288 28.66 -23.43 12.64
N GLN A 289 27.50 -22.94 13.03
CA GLN A 289 26.40 -22.67 12.11
C GLN A 289 26.76 -21.60 11.06
N LEU A 290 27.52 -20.57 11.44
CA LEU A 290 28.08 -19.59 10.49
C LEU A 290 29.06 -20.26 9.52
N CYS A 291 29.96 -21.11 10.01
CA CYS A 291 30.93 -21.82 9.18
C CYS A 291 30.27 -22.87 8.27
N VAL A 292 29.22 -23.54 8.75
CA VAL A 292 28.37 -24.43 7.94
C VAL A 292 27.73 -23.64 6.78
N HIS A 293 27.17 -22.48 7.03
CA HIS A 293 26.61 -21.63 5.97
C HIS A 293 27.68 -21.22 4.96
N ARG A 294 28.87 -20.80 5.42
CA ARG A 294 29.98 -20.40 4.55
C ARG A 294 30.41 -21.55 3.64
N VAL A 295 30.67 -22.74 4.21
CA VAL A 295 31.09 -23.93 3.45
C VAL A 295 30.00 -24.43 2.52
N ALA A 296 28.75 -24.37 2.93
CA ALA A 296 27.59 -24.69 2.09
C ALA A 296 27.48 -23.72 0.90
N ASN A 297 27.68 -22.43 1.12
CA ASN A 297 27.69 -21.41 0.06
C ASN A 297 28.85 -21.62 -0.94
N GLU A 298 30.07 -21.91 -0.45
CA GLU A 298 31.21 -22.23 -1.30
C GLU A 298 30.98 -23.48 -2.16
N SER A 299 30.20 -24.43 -1.66
CA SER A 299 29.82 -25.64 -2.40
C SER A 299 28.59 -25.45 -3.31
N GLY A 300 28.08 -24.22 -3.46
CA GLY A 300 26.89 -23.87 -4.26
C GLY A 300 25.58 -24.39 -3.69
N ARG A 301 25.53 -24.69 -2.39
CA ARG A 301 24.33 -25.19 -1.70
C ARG A 301 24.02 -24.40 -0.41
N PRO A 302 23.90 -23.06 -0.43
CA PRO A 302 23.70 -22.25 0.78
C PRO A 302 22.49 -22.69 1.61
N TRP A 303 21.44 -23.18 0.95
CA TRP A 303 20.22 -23.70 1.61
C TRP A 303 20.46 -24.89 2.54
N THR A 304 21.65 -25.52 2.54
CA THR A 304 22.00 -26.64 3.44
C THR A 304 22.07 -26.20 4.90
N TRP A 305 22.27 -24.90 5.16
CA TRP A 305 22.20 -24.35 6.51
C TRP A 305 20.84 -24.64 7.18
N TRP A 306 19.72 -24.50 6.46
CA TRP A 306 18.38 -24.81 6.97
C TRP A 306 18.24 -26.29 7.36
N ASP A 307 18.86 -27.18 6.59
CA ASP A 307 18.87 -28.61 6.89
C ASP A 307 19.74 -28.88 8.13
N TYR A 308 20.90 -28.23 8.22
CA TYR A 308 21.80 -28.38 9.37
C TYR A 308 21.12 -27.96 10.68
N VAL A 309 20.54 -26.76 10.73
CA VAL A 309 19.91 -26.24 11.96
C VAL A 309 18.75 -27.14 12.41
N MET A 310 17.97 -27.66 11.48
CA MET A 310 16.87 -28.57 11.80
C MET A 310 17.35 -29.93 12.29
N ASP A 311 18.31 -30.54 11.60
CA ASP A 311 18.84 -31.83 11.99
C ASP A 311 19.59 -31.74 13.33
N TYR A 312 20.35 -30.66 13.53
CA TYR A 312 21.04 -30.40 14.78
C TYR A 312 20.05 -30.29 15.94
N LYS A 313 19.00 -29.48 15.81
CA LYS A 313 17.97 -29.33 16.86
C LYS A 313 17.29 -30.66 17.21
N ILE A 314 17.03 -31.51 16.23
CA ILE A 314 16.38 -32.82 16.47
C ILE A 314 17.35 -33.81 17.11
N ARG A 315 18.62 -33.84 16.69
CA ARG A 315 19.58 -34.87 17.08
C ARG A 315 20.47 -34.49 18.26
N CYS A 316 20.74 -33.18 18.42
CA CYS A 316 21.75 -32.66 19.32
C CYS A 316 21.14 -31.70 20.39
N SER A 317 19.93 -31.98 20.85
CA SER A 317 19.23 -31.17 21.84
C SER A 317 19.92 -31.11 23.20
N MET A 318 19.95 -29.95 23.86
CA MET A 318 20.42 -29.76 25.23
C MET A 318 19.61 -30.61 26.20
N LYS A 319 18.30 -30.66 26.04
CA LYS A 319 17.39 -31.46 26.87
C LYS A 319 17.76 -32.94 26.92
N GLU A 320 18.25 -33.49 25.80
CA GLU A 320 18.72 -34.86 25.73
C GLU A 320 20.22 -35.02 26.09
N LYS A 321 20.87 -33.95 26.54
CA LYS A 321 22.32 -33.89 26.83
C LYS A 321 23.19 -34.28 25.63
N LYS A 322 22.73 -33.97 24.43
CA LYS A 322 23.45 -34.27 23.17
C LYS A 322 24.00 -33.02 22.47
N TYR A 323 23.93 -31.87 23.10
CA TYR A 323 24.49 -30.62 22.57
C TYR A 323 26.01 -30.67 22.68
N THR A 324 26.61 -31.44 21.78
CA THR A 324 28.04 -31.77 21.83
C THR A 324 28.72 -31.56 20.48
N LYS A 325 30.02 -31.33 20.51
CA LYS A 325 30.88 -31.25 19.33
C LYS A 325 30.68 -32.46 18.41
N THR A 326 30.74 -33.68 18.97
CA THR A 326 30.63 -34.94 18.20
C THR A 326 29.27 -35.01 17.47
N CYS A 327 28.19 -34.72 18.16
CA CYS A 327 26.86 -34.72 17.53
C CYS A 327 26.79 -33.73 16.36
N ALA A 328 27.33 -32.52 16.53
CA ALA A 328 27.39 -31.51 15.49
C ALA A 328 28.20 -31.95 14.25
N GLU A 329 29.38 -32.57 14.48
CA GLU A 329 30.25 -33.10 13.42
C GLU A 329 29.57 -34.23 12.64
N ASP A 330 28.81 -35.09 13.34
CA ASP A 330 28.01 -36.15 12.71
C ASP A 330 26.93 -35.56 11.80
N VAL A 331 26.27 -34.45 12.20
CA VAL A 331 25.26 -33.76 11.37
C VAL A 331 25.92 -33.12 10.13
N VAL A 332 27.07 -32.44 10.29
CA VAL A 332 27.83 -31.85 9.17
C VAL A 332 28.16 -32.92 8.14
N THR A 333 28.68 -34.08 8.61
CA THR A 333 29.08 -35.21 7.76
C THR A 333 27.85 -35.84 7.07
N ALA A 334 26.75 -36.02 7.80
CA ALA A 334 25.52 -36.61 7.26
C ALA A 334 24.91 -35.77 6.13
N LEU A 335 25.09 -34.44 6.17
CA LEU A 335 24.63 -33.51 5.12
C LEU A 335 25.61 -33.40 3.94
N GLY A 336 26.75 -34.16 3.99
CA GLY A 336 27.75 -34.16 2.93
C GLY A 336 28.50 -32.84 2.79
N LEU A 337 28.68 -32.13 3.90
CA LEU A 337 29.53 -30.93 3.98
C LEU A 337 30.99 -31.35 4.35
N ASP A 338 31.95 -30.57 3.91
CA ASP A 338 33.34 -30.77 4.22
C ASP A 338 33.64 -30.34 5.67
N LEU A 339 33.66 -31.33 6.59
CA LEU A 339 33.91 -31.10 8.01
C LEU A 339 35.24 -30.39 8.26
N LYS A 340 36.31 -30.74 7.50
CA LYS A 340 37.60 -30.12 7.65
C LYS A 340 37.56 -28.62 7.38
N LYS A 341 36.88 -28.21 6.31
CA LYS A 341 36.68 -26.79 6.00
C LYS A 341 35.82 -26.07 7.05
N VAL A 342 34.80 -26.73 7.61
CA VAL A 342 34.03 -26.16 8.71
C VAL A 342 34.91 -25.90 9.92
N LEU A 343 35.75 -26.88 10.32
CA LEU A 343 36.66 -26.72 11.45
C LEU A 343 37.76 -25.68 11.19
N GLU A 344 38.31 -25.63 9.97
CA GLU A 344 39.24 -24.57 9.56
C GLU A 344 38.61 -23.17 9.62
N CYS A 345 37.36 -23.02 9.22
CA CYS A 345 36.62 -21.78 9.33
C CYS A 345 36.39 -21.36 10.80
N MET A 346 36.06 -22.31 11.67
CA MET A 346 35.85 -22.05 13.11
C MET A 346 37.11 -21.60 13.83
N GLY A 347 38.28 -22.08 13.42
CA GLY A 347 39.51 -21.84 14.14
C GLY A 347 39.53 -22.50 15.52
N ASP A 348 40.36 -21.96 16.42
CA ASP A 348 40.48 -22.45 17.80
C ASP A 348 39.71 -21.54 18.79
N PRO A 349 38.58 -22.01 19.35
CA PRO A 349 37.79 -21.24 20.31
C PRO A 349 38.51 -20.94 21.63
N GLU A 350 39.53 -21.72 21.98
CA GLU A 350 40.32 -21.54 23.21
C GLU A 350 41.52 -20.60 23.02
N ALA A 351 41.86 -20.23 21.78
CA ALA A 351 42.97 -19.34 21.49
C ALA A 351 42.74 -17.92 22.03
N ASP A 352 43.77 -17.30 22.59
CA ASP A 352 43.77 -15.87 22.94
C ASP A 352 44.00 -15.02 21.67
N ALA A 353 43.08 -15.15 20.70
CA ALA A 353 43.16 -14.50 19.42
C ALA A 353 41.77 -14.06 18.97
N GLU A 354 41.73 -13.10 18.07
CA GLU A 354 40.52 -12.69 17.42
C GLU A 354 40.02 -13.74 16.44
N ASN A 355 38.72 -14.01 16.45
CA ASN A 355 38.08 -14.88 15.48
C ASN A 355 37.41 -14.03 14.40
N ALA A 356 37.89 -14.09 13.16
CA ALA A 356 37.46 -13.23 12.08
C ALA A 356 35.96 -13.41 11.72
N VAL A 357 35.37 -14.57 11.97
CA VAL A 357 33.95 -14.83 11.72
C VAL A 357 33.10 -14.10 12.75
N LEU A 358 33.42 -14.28 14.05
CA LEU A 358 32.65 -13.67 15.13
C LEU A 358 32.90 -12.16 15.27
N SER A 359 34.13 -11.69 14.93
CA SER A 359 34.42 -10.24 14.86
C SER A 359 33.49 -9.54 13.83
N LYS A 360 33.32 -10.20 12.68
CA LYS A 360 32.39 -9.70 11.66
C LYS A 360 30.95 -9.69 12.13
N GLU A 361 30.50 -10.69 12.89
CA GLU A 361 29.14 -10.68 13.45
C GLU A 361 28.91 -9.50 14.42
N GLN A 362 29.92 -9.18 15.25
CA GLN A 362 29.86 -8.00 16.14
C GLN A 362 29.82 -6.69 15.35
N GLU A 363 30.55 -6.59 14.24
CA GLU A 363 30.49 -5.43 13.34
C GLU A 363 29.14 -5.34 12.63
N ASP A 364 28.68 -6.47 12.07
CA ASP A 364 27.42 -6.54 11.34
C ASP A 364 26.20 -6.29 12.25
N GLN A 365 26.30 -6.56 13.55
CA GLN A 365 25.25 -6.26 14.53
C GLN A 365 24.96 -4.76 14.62
N ILE A 366 25.98 -3.92 14.39
CA ILE A 366 25.84 -2.48 14.30
C ILE A 366 25.31 -2.13 12.92
N GLY A 367 24.05 -1.71 12.87
CA GLY A 367 23.36 -1.46 11.63
C GLY A 367 23.86 -0.25 10.87
N SER A 368 23.77 -0.34 9.55
CA SER A 368 24.02 0.77 8.64
C SER A 368 22.71 1.20 7.95
N GLY A 369 22.54 2.49 7.72
CA GLY A 369 21.42 3.03 6.96
C GLY A 369 20.06 2.79 7.62
N SER A 370 19.15 2.15 6.90
CA SER A 370 17.76 1.90 7.31
C SER A 370 17.58 0.70 8.25
N ARG A 371 18.58 -0.18 8.36
CA ARG A 371 18.47 -1.39 9.18
C ARG A 371 18.46 -1.09 10.68
N GLY A 372 19.28 -0.12 11.13
CA GLY A 372 19.55 0.08 12.55
C GLY A 372 20.31 -1.09 13.20
N ASP A 373 20.57 -0.99 14.50
CA ASP A 373 21.26 -2.02 15.27
C ASP A 373 20.31 -3.19 15.59
N VAL A 374 20.81 -4.40 15.52
CA VAL A 374 20.06 -5.59 15.94
C VAL A 374 20.38 -5.90 17.39
N THR A 375 19.38 -5.75 18.26
CA THR A 375 19.53 -5.91 19.71
C THR A 375 18.62 -6.96 20.34
N ILE A 376 17.70 -7.50 19.56
CA ILE A 376 16.67 -8.46 20.01
C ILE A 376 16.73 -9.70 19.12
N LEU A 377 16.56 -10.88 19.71
CA LEU A 377 16.45 -12.15 19.01
C LEU A 377 15.07 -12.78 19.25
N PRO A 378 14.51 -13.48 18.25
CA PRO A 378 14.94 -13.46 16.85
C PRO A 378 14.58 -12.14 16.14
N THR A 379 15.41 -11.72 15.19
CA THR A 379 15.12 -10.57 14.30
C THR A 379 15.33 -10.98 12.85
N LEU A 380 14.35 -10.70 12.01
CA LEU A 380 14.42 -10.88 10.57
C LEU A 380 14.66 -9.51 9.90
N VAL A 381 15.58 -9.47 8.95
CA VAL A 381 15.86 -8.28 8.12
C VAL A 381 15.60 -8.65 6.67
N ILE A 382 14.89 -7.80 5.93
CA ILE A 382 14.59 -8.00 4.51
C ILE A 382 14.99 -6.73 3.77
N ASN A 383 15.84 -6.86 2.76
CA ASN A 383 16.36 -5.72 1.99
C ASN A 383 16.82 -4.55 2.89
N ASN A 384 17.60 -4.90 3.91
CA ASN A 384 18.18 -3.94 4.88
C ASN A 384 17.14 -3.16 5.72
N VAL A 385 15.94 -3.72 5.94
CA VAL A 385 14.91 -3.20 6.87
C VAL A 385 14.47 -4.31 7.81
N GLN A 386 14.38 -4.02 9.11
CA GLN A 386 13.93 -5.00 10.09
C GLN A 386 12.44 -5.31 9.88
N TYR A 387 12.12 -6.58 9.77
CA TYR A 387 10.74 -7.05 9.73
C TYR A 387 10.08 -6.84 11.09
N ARG A 388 8.85 -6.35 11.09
CA ARG A 388 7.97 -6.26 12.26
C ARG A 388 6.73 -7.11 12.05
N GLY A 389 6.27 -7.73 13.10
CA GLY A 389 5.17 -8.70 13.08
C GLY A 389 5.58 -10.04 13.67
N LYS A 390 4.64 -10.96 13.81
CA LYS A 390 4.94 -12.30 14.35
C LYS A 390 5.84 -13.08 13.40
N LEU A 391 6.76 -13.87 13.96
CA LEU A 391 7.68 -14.71 13.22
C LEU A 391 6.96 -16.01 12.78
N GLU A 392 6.09 -15.91 11.79
CA GLU A 392 5.32 -17.03 11.24
C GLU A 392 5.62 -17.21 9.75
N ARG A 393 5.62 -18.46 9.30
CA ARG A 393 5.92 -18.86 7.91
C ARG A 393 5.22 -18.00 6.86
N THR A 394 3.89 -17.87 6.96
CA THR A 394 3.09 -17.19 5.95
C THR A 394 3.27 -15.67 5.99
N ALA A 395 3.37 -15.09 7.18
CA ALA A 395 3.60 -13.67 7.39
C ALA A 395 4.99 -13.24 6.86
N VAL A 396 6.02 -14.03 7.18
CA VAL A 396 7.39 -13.79 6.69
C VAL A 396 7.49 -14.00 5.19
N LEU A 397 6.89 -15.06 4.63
CA LEU A 397 6.89 -15.28 3.19
C LEU A 397 6.24 -14.09 2.45
N LYS A 398 5.14 -13.56 2.97
CA LYS A 398 4.49 -12.37 2.42
C LYS A 398 5.41 -11.15 2.44
N ALA A 399 6.13 -10.93 3.53
CA ALA A 399 7.07 -9.82 3.65
C ALA A 399 8.27 -9.99 2.69
N VAL A 400 8.83 -11.19 2.55
CA VAL A 400 9.88 -11.49 1.56
C VAL A 400 9.35 -11.25 0.16
N CYS A 401 8.13 -11.69 -0.15
CA CYS A 401 7.51 -11.45 -1.45
C CYS A 401 7.23 -9.97 -1.74
N ALA A 402 6.98 -9.16 -0.72
CA ALA A 402 6.88 -7.72 -0.85
C ALA A 402 8.23 -7.04 -1.16
N GLY A 403 9.34 -7.71 -0.89
CA GLY A 403 10.70 -7.22 -1.16
C GLY A 403 11.16 -7.37 -2.62
N PHE A 404 10.43 -8.09 -3.47
CA PHE A 404 10.74 -8.16 -4.90
C PHE A 404 10.23 -6.93 -5.63
N LYS A 405 10.94 -6.51 -6.67
CA LYS A 405 10.44 -5.53 -7.61
C LYS A 405 9.12 -6.00 -8.21
N GLU A 406 8.16 -5.11 -8.32
CA GLU A 406 6.81 -5.43 -8.82
C GLU A 406 6.86 -6.12 -10.19
N GLY A 407 6.21 -7.28 -10.28
CA GLY A 407 6.14 -8.10 -11.49
C GLY A 407 7.27 -9.12 -11.66
N THR A 408 8.22 -9.21 -10.72
CA THR A 408 9.35 -10.16 -10.78
C THR A 408 9.27 -11.26 -9.73
N GLU A 409 8.19 -11.28 -8.95
CA GLU A 409 8.00 -12.21 -7.85
C GLU A 409 7.95 -13.66 -8.34
N PRO A 410 8.71 -14.56 -7.67
CA PRO A 410 8.74 -15.96 -8.03
C PRO A 410 7.43 -16.68 -7.71
N ARG A 411 7.22 -17.83 -8.34
CA ARG A 411 6.00 -18.65 -8.16
C ARG A 411 5.70 -19.03 -6.71
N VAL A 412 6.70 -19.12 -5.87
CA VAL A 412 6.51 -19.42 -4.44
C VAL A 412 5.68 -18.33 -3.75
N CYS A 413 5.75 -17.09 -4.23
CA CYS A 413 4.91 -15.97 -3.77
C CYS A 413 3.43 -16.10 -4.19
N LEU A 414 3.11 -17.02 -5.08
CA LEU A 414 1.76 -17.33 -5.54
C LEU A 414 1.23 -18.63 -4.94
N SER A 415 1.87 -19.12 -3.87
CA SER A 415 1.45 -20.35 -3.20
C SER A 415 0.09 -20.15 -2.50
N PRO A 416 -0.68 -21.24 -2.26
CA PRO A 416 -1.93 -21.16 -1.51
C PRO A 416 -1.77 -20.62 -0.08
N ASP A 417 -0.56 -20.64 0.46
CA ASP A 417 -0.22 -20.07 1.77
C ASP A 417 -0.28 -18.55 1.76
N ILE A 418 -0.05 -17.93 0.58
CA ILE A 418 -0.29 -16.51 0.36
C ILE A 418 -1.59 -16.41 -0.39
N GLU A 419 -2.67 -16.00 0.28
CA GLU A 419 -3.98 -15.87 -0.33
C GLU A 419 -3.89 -14.90 -1.52
N THR A 420 -3.92 -15.47 -2.72
CA THR A 420 -3.94 -14.73 -3.97
C THR A 420 -5.36 -14.67 -4.50
N ASN A 421 -5.69 -13.60 -5.20
CA ASN A 421 -6.96 -13.38 -5.87
C ASN A 421 -8.20 -13.24 -4.97
N GLN A 422 -8.08 -12.42 -3.94
CA GLN A 422 -9.21 -12.00 -3.12
C GLN A 422 -10.34 -11.32 -3.91
N CYS A 423 -10.04 -10.82 -5.12
CA CYS A 423 -11.03 -10.18 -6.00
C CYS A 423 -12.10 -11.17 -6.51
N LEU A 424 -11.82 -12.47 -6.54
CA LEU A 424 -12.80 -13.51 -6.92
C LEU A 424 -13.94 -13.64 -5.91
N HIS A 425 -13.68 -13.35 -4.63
CA HIS A 425 -14.70 -13.42 -3.59
C HIS A 425 -15.32 -12.06 -3.34
N ARG A 426 -16.58 -11.87 -3.81
CA ARG A 426 -17.35 -10.62 -3.64
C ARG A 426 -16.58 -9.36 -4.09
N ASN A 427 -15.80 -9.48 -5.16
CA ASN A 427 -14.93 -8.41 -5.65
C ASN A 427 -13.93 -7.90 -4.59
N GLY A 428 -13.46 -8.75 -3.69
CA GLY A 428 -12.58 -8.38 -2.60
C GLY A 428 -13.14 -7.32 -1.64
N GLY A 429 -14.45 -7.03 -1.70
CA GLY A 429 -15.07 -5.92 -0.99
C GLY A 429 -14.78 -4.55 -1.61
N CYS A 430 -14.17 -4.49 -2.79
CA CYS A 430 -13.90 -3.26 -3.52
C CYS A 430 -15.11 -2.81 -4.34
N TRP A 431 -15.13 -1.53 -4.71
CA TRP A 431 -16.14 -0.96 -5.60
C TRP A 431 -16.19 -1.68 -6.95
N ARG A 432 -17.40 -1.83 -7.48
CA ARG A 432 -17.65 -2.37 -8.81
C ARG A 432 -18.88 -1.70 -9.42
N ASP A 433 -18.73 -1.18 -10.61
CA ASP A 433 -19.86 -0.76 -11.42
C ASP A 433 -20.53 -1.99 -12.06
N LYS A 434 -21.81 -2.22 -11.75
CA LYS A 434 -22.56 -3.37 -12.28
C LYS A 434 -22.90 -3.23 -13.77
N ALA A 435 -23.00 -1.98 -14.27
CA ALA A 435 -23.39 -1.72 -15.65
C ALA A 435 -22.23 -1.95 -16.63
N THR A 436 -21.04 -1.44 -16.29
CA THR A 436 -19.84 -1.52 -17.14
C THR A 436 -18.90 -2.68 -16.75
N ASN A 437 -19.17 -3.31 -15.61
CA ASN A 437 -18.32 -4.33 -15.01
C ASN A 437 -16.91 -3.81 -14.61
N VAL A 438 -16.70 -2.50 -14.58
CA VAL A 438 -15.48 -1.88 -14.11
C VAL A 438 -15.32 -2.12 -12.61
N THR A 439 -14.15 -2.54 -12.20
CA THR A 439 -13.85 -2.84 -10.79
C THR A 439 -12.64 -2.08 -10.29
N ALA A 440 -12.67 -1.67 -9.02
CA ALA A 440 -11.54 -1.13 -8.31
C ALA A 440 -10.67 -2.24 -7.67
N CYS A 441 -11.10 -3.49 -7.72
CA CYS A 441 -10.32 -4.60 -7.17
C CYS A 441 -9.22 -4.99 -8.14
N ARG A 442 -7.97 -4.81 -7.69
CA ARG A 442 -6.79 -5.32 -8.35
C ARG A 442 -6.17 -6.38 -7.47
N ASP A 443 -6.13 -7.61 -7.97
CA ASP A 443 -5.44 -8.70 -7.31
C ASP A 443 -3.93 -8.53 -7.50
N THR A 444 -3.20 -8.72 -6.40
CA THR A 444 -1.73 -8.77 -6.40
C THR A 444 -1.31 -9.94 -5.53
N TYR A 445 -0.14 -10.55 -5.77
CA TYR A 445 0.42 -11.54 -4.85
C TYR A 445 0.68 -10.94 -3.46
N ARG A 446 0.55 -9.64 -3.30
CA ARG A 446 0.61 -8.91 -2.02
C ARG A 446 -0.77 -8.75 -1.36
N GLY A 447 -1.79 -9.47 -1.86
CA GLY A 447 -3.19 -9.31 -1.48
C GLY A 447 -3.94 -8.41 -2.46
N ARG A 448 -5.20 -8.08 -2.17
CA ARG A 448 -5.99 -7.17 -3.00
C ARG A 448 -5.68 -5.71 -2.70
N VAL A 449 -5.75 -4.88 -3.73
CA VAL A 449 -5.78 -3.44 -3.61
C VAL A 449 -7.12 -2.95 -4.14
N CYS A 450 -7.85 -2.17 -3.35
CA CYS A 450 -9.05 -1.45 -3.80
C CYS A 450 -8.63 -0.04 -4.24
N GLU A 451 -8.43 0.14 -5.53
CA GLU A 451 -7.96 1.39 -6.11
C GLU A 451 -8.77 1.70 -7.36
N CYS A 452 -9.25 2.93 -7.46
CA CYS A 452 -10.03 3.32 -8.62
C CYS A 452 -9.21 3.16 -9.90
N PRO A 453 -9.71 2.45 -10.92
CA PRO A 453 -8.93 2.07 -12.10
C PRO A 453 -8.77 3.22 -13.09
N ILE A 454 -7.88 3.01 -14.07
CA ILE A 454 -7.87 3.74 -15.34
C ILE A 454 -8.41 2.80 -16.40
N VAL A 455 -9.51 3.16 -17.06
CA VAL A 455 -10.16 2.33 -18.08
C VAL A 455 -10.22 3.11 -19.39
N ASN A 456 -9.64 2.56 -20.45
CA ASN A 456 -9.59 3.20 -21.78
C ASN A 456 -9.07 4.65 -21.74
N GLY A 457 -8.09 4.94 -20.87
CA GLY A 457 -7.54 6.28 -20.70
C GLY A 457 -8.35 7.21 -19.80
N VAL A 458 -9.52 6.79 -19.34
CA VAL A 458 -10.36 7.55 -18.39
C VAL A 458 -9.98 7.15 -16.98
N ARG A 459 -9.59 8.13 -16.17
CA ARG A 459 -9.23 7.95 -14.77
C ARG A 459 -10.49 7.94 -13.91
N TYR A 460 -10.52 7.03 -12.94
CA TYR A 460 -11.52 7.03 -11.88
C TYR A 460 -10.89 7.52 -10.58
N GLU A 461 -11.61 8.33 -9.81
CA GLU A 461 -11.21 8.84 -8.50
C GLU A 461 -12.26 8.49 -7.46
N GLY A 462 -11.81 8.16 -6.25
CA GLY A 462 -12.65 7.75 -5.15
C GLY A 462 -11.88 6.96 -4.11
N ASP A 463 -12.60 6.29 -3.23
CA ASP A 463 -12.00 5.50 -2.15
C ASP A 463 -11.66 4.06 -2.56
N GLY A 464 -12.07 3.63 -3.75
CA GLY A 464 -11.87 2.28 -4.24
C GLY A 464 -12.77 1.21 -3.58
N TYR A 465 -13.55 1.55 -2.55
CA TYR A 465 -14.39 0.60 -1.80
C TYR A 465 -15.88 0.82 -2.04
N THR A 466 -16.35 2.05 -1.91
CA THR A 466 -17.76 2.40 -2.05
C THR A 466 -18.04 3.23 -3.28
N ASP A 467 -17.06 4.01 -3.73
CA ASP A 467 -17.20 4.93 -4.83
C ASP A 467 -15.92 5.04 -5.66
N CYS A 468 -16.10 5.04 -7.00
CA CYS A 468 -15.13 5.45 -7.99
C CYS A 468 -15.85 6.16 -9.10
N GLN A 469 -15.62 7.47 -9.25
CA GLN A 469 -16.22 8.30 -10.29
C GLN A 469 -15.22 8.56 -11.42
N ALA A 470 -15.69 8.45 -12.66
CA ALA A 470 -14.90 8.79 -13.82
C ALA A 470 -14.61 10.29 -13.87
N VAL A 471 -13.36 10.68 -14.05
CA VAL A 471 -12.90 12.07 -14.09
C VAL A 471 -12.05 12.35 -15.32
N GLY A 472 -12.02 13.63 -15.71
CA GLY A 472 -11.18 14.10 -16.81
C GLY A 472 -11.76 13.85 -18.21
N PRO A 473 -10.94 14.06 -19.25
CA PRO A 473 -11.35 13.91 -20.64
C PRO A 473 -11.77 12.47 -20.96
N GLY A 474 -12.80 12.33 -21.81
CA GLY A 474 -13.31 11.03 -22.22
C GLY A 474 -14.23 10.33 -21.23
N ARG A 475 -14.48 10.89 -20.04
CA ARG A 475 -15.32 10.28 -19.01
C ARG A 475 -16.75 10.00 -19.49
N CYS A 476 -17.29 10.88 -20.36
CA CYS A 476 -18.64 10.73 -20.89
C CYS A 476 -18.79 9.54 -21.85
N ALA A 477 -17.70 9.03 -22.43
CA ALA A 477 -17.71 7.86 -23.29
C ALA A 477 -17.96 6.55 -22.51
N LEU A 478 -17.69 6.54 -21.20
CA LEU A 478 -17.90 5.38 -20.33
C LEU A 478 -19.13 5.57 -19.47
N ASN A 479 -20.22 4.87 -19.81
CA ASN A 479 -21.51 4.94 -19.09
C ASN A 479 -21.95 6.38 -18.80
N ASN A 480 -21.77 7.27 -19.78
CA ASN A 480 -22.07 8.71 -19.66
C ASN A 480 -21.42 9.37 -18.42
N GLY A 481 -20.24 8.89 -17.97
CA GLY A 481 -19.57 9.39 -16.78
C GLY A 481 -20.35 9.18 -15.47
N GLY A 482 -21.31 8.25 -15.44
CA GLY A 482 -22.25 8.05 -14.33
C GLY A 482 -23.35 9.11 -14.24
N CYS A 483 -23.43 10.03 -15.20
CA CYS A 483 -24.44 11.08 -15.26
C CYS A 483 -25.75 10.61 -15.93
N TRP A 484 -26.83 11.33 -15.65
CA TRP A 484 -28.09 11.08 -16.30
C TRP A 484 -28.01 11.23 -17.82
N SER A 485 -28.64 10.30 -18.53
CA SER A 485 -28.89 10.43 -19.98
C SER A 485 -30.23 9.79 -20.34
N GLU A 486 -30.93 10.41 -21.27
CA GLU A 486 -32.19 9.89 -21.80
C GLU A 486 -32.27 10.16 -23.30
N THR A 487 -32.69 9.13 -24.05
CA THR A 487 -32.92 9.24 -25.50
C THR A 487 -34.39 9.20 -25.79
N ARG A 488 -34.90 10.23 -26.47
CA ARG A 488 -36.27 10.26 -26.99
C ARG A 488 -36.27 10.55 -28.48
N GLY A 489 -36.78 9.60 -29.25
CA GLY A 489 -36.74 9.66 -30.72
C GLY A 489 -35.29 9.63 -31.23
N GLN A 490 -34.87 10.69 -31.91
CA GLN A 490 -33.51 10.81 -32.47
C GLN A 490 -32.59 11.71 -31.62
N GLN A 491 -33.08 12.25 -30.51
CA GLN A 491 -32.30 13.13 -29.64
C GLN A 491 -31.89 12.42 -28.36
N THR A 492 -30.63 12.57 -28.02
CA THR A 492 -30.06 12.11 -26.74
C THR A 492 -29.66 13.32 -25.90
N PHE A 493 -30.24 13.40 -24.70
CA PHE A 493 -29.89 14.39 -23.70
C PHE A 493 -28.92 13.76 -22.70
N SER A 494 -27.87 14.48 -22.34
CA SER A 494 -26.83 14.00 -21.43
C SER A 494 -26.46 15.08 -20.43
N ALA A 495 -26.36 14.71 -19.16
CA ALA A 495 -25.87 15.54 -18.08
C ALA A 495 -24.34 15.47 -17.92
N CYS A 496 -23.66 14.64 -18.71
CA CYS A 496 -22.21 14.59 -18.76
C CYS A 496 -21.65 15.64 -19.71
N SER A 497 -20.67 16.42 -19.25
CA SER A 497 -19.95 17.40 -20.06
C SER A 497 -18.46 17.12 -20.07
N GLU A 498 -17.86 16.99 -21.24
CA GLU A 498 -16.42 16.83 -21.41
C GLU A 498 -15.60 18.05 -20.97
N THR A 499 -16.25 19.23 -20.88
CA THR A 499 -15.61 20.46 -20.41
C THR A 499 -15.55 20.56 -18.88
N ALA A 500 -16.36 19.78 -18.17
CA ALA A 500 -16.32 19.69 -16.71
C ALA A 500 -15.43 18.50 -16.30
N LEU A 501 -14.40 18.76 -15.51
CA LEU A 501 -13.47 17.73 -15.05
C LEU A 501 -14.13 16.70 -14.13
N THR A 502 -15.16 17.10 -13.40
CA THR A 502 -15.92 16.26 -12.46
C THR A 502 -17.37 16.68 -12.41
N GLY A 503 -18.22 15.79 -11.90
CA GLY A 503 -19.62 16.06 -11.62
C GLY A 503 -20.53 15.97 -12.85
N CYS A 504 -21.83 15.99 -12.58
CA CYS A 504 -22.90 15.92 -13.56
C CYS A 504 -23.73 17.21 -13.50
N ARG A 505 -24.18 17.70 -14.64
CA ARG A 505 -25.04 18.88 -14.70
C ARG A 505 -26.13 18.66 -15.73
N CYS A 506 -27.38 18.82 -15.32
CA CYS A 506 -28.50 18.70 -16.26
C CYS A 506 -28.32 19.62 -17.46
N PRO A 507 -28.59 19.12 -18.68
CA PRO A 507 -28.51 19.95 -19.88
C PRO A 507 -29.57 21.05 -19.87
N PRO A 508 -29.41 22.11 -20.69
CA PRO A 508 -30.41 23.15 -20.81
C PRO A 508 -31.81 22.57 -21.10
N GLY A 509 -32.86 23.12 -20.47
CA GLY A 509 -34.22 22.63 -20.52
C GLY A 509 -34.56 21.54 -19.48
N PHE A 510 -33.57 21.19 -18.60
CA PHE A 510 -33.79 20.25 -17.52
C PHE A 510 -33.27 20.81 -16.19
N HIS A 511 -33.86 20.36 -15.08
CA HIS A 511 -33.42 20.67 -13.73
C HIS A 511 -33.16 19.39 -12.92
N GLY A 512 -32.27 19.47 -11.93
CA GLY A 512 -31.88 18.34 -11.08
C GLY A 512 -30.43 18.39 -10.68
N ASP A 513 -29.94 17.29 -10.07
CA ASP A 513 -28.58 17.13 -9.55
C ASP A 513 -27.56 16.60 -10.58
N GLY A 514 -28.03 16.35 -11.82
CA GLY A 514 -27.23 15.78 -12.90
C GLY A 514 -27.18 14.24 -12.90
N HIS A 515 -27.52 13.58 -11.80
CA HIS A 515 -27.74 12.13 -11.76
C HIS A 515 -29.21 11.78 -12.03
N LYS A 516 -30.08 12.72 -11.72
CA LYS A 516 -31.50 12.72 -12.07
C LYS A 516 -31.84 14.08 -12.63
N CYS A 517 -32.30 14.12 -13.91
CA CYS A 517 -32.74 15.35 -14.55
C CYS A 517 -34.21 15.21 -14.96
N GLU A 518 -35.00 16.20 -14.63
CA GLU A 518 -36.42 16.29 -14.95
C GLU A 518 -36.64 17.48 -15.89
N ASP A 519 -37.61 17.34 -16.79
CA ASP A 519 -37.96 18.38 -17.76
C ASP A 519 -38.41 19.68 -17.06
N LEU A 520 -37.87 20.81 -17.50
CA LEU A 520 -38.24 22.13 -17.00
C LEU A 520 -39.43 22.64 -17.78
N ASP A 521 -40.55 22.87 -17.11
CA ASP A 521 -41.73 23.48 -17.75
C ASP A 521 -41.55 24.99 -17.81
N GLU A 522 -40.88 25.47 -18.87
CA GLU A 522 -40.61 26.90 -19.05
C GLU A 522 -41.90 27.72 -19.20
N CYS A 523 -42.98 27.10 -19.68
CA CYS A 523 -44.27 27.75 -19.80
C CYS A 523 -44.91 28.01 -18.44
N ARG A 524 -44.90 27.04 -17.55
CA ARG A 524 -45.46 27.13 -16.19
C ARG A 524 -44.65 28.08 -15.32
N GLU A 525 -43.33 28.06 -15.47
CA GLU A 525 -42.42 28.92 -14.72
C GLU A 525 -42.29 30.34 -15.31
N LYS A 526 -42.98 30.62 -16.44
CA LYS A 526 -42.95 31.90 -17.15
C LYS A 526 -41.54 32.35 -17.56
N LEU A 527 -40.69 31.38 -17.90
CA LEU A 527 -39.32 31.62 -18.35
C LEU A 527 -39.25 31.88 -19.85
N ALA A 528 -40.33 31.59 -20.58
CA ALA A 528 -40.41 31.72 -22.03
C ALA A 528 -41.80 32.08 -22.50
N CYS A 529 -41.92 32.62 -23.75
CA CYS A 529 -43.18 33.01 -24.40
C CYS A 529 -44.02 33.97 -23.55
N THR A 530 -43.40 34.98 -22.95
CA THR A 530 -44.08 35.94 -22.05
C THR A 530 -44.79 37.06 -22.79
N CYS A 531 -44.68 37.14 -24.13
CA CYS A 531 -45.33 38.18 -24.93
C CYS A 531 -46.90 38.06 -24.92
N PRO A 532 -47.67 39.19 -25.04
CA PRO A 532 -49.12 39.19 -24.88
C PRO A 532 -49.87 38.28 -25.85
N ASP A 533 -49.31 38.05 -27.06
CA ASP A 533 -49.96 37.26 -28.11
C ASP A 533 -49.29 35.88 -28.29
N CYS A 534 -48.38 35.50 -27.36
CA CYS A 534 -47.72 34.23 -27.37
C CYS A 534 -48.57 33.14 -26.74
N HIS A 535 -48.51 31.97 -27.34
CA HIS A 535 -48.97 30.72 -26.74
C HIS A 535 -47.75 29.81 -26.52
N CYS A 536 -47.53 29.45 -25.28
CA CYS A 536 -46.43 28.59 -24.88
C CYS A 536 -46.87 27.13 -24.80
N LYS A 537 -46.09 26.23 -25.37
CA LYS A 537 -46.27 24.79 -25.26
C LYS A 537 -45.00 24.18 -24.77
N ASN A 538 -45.02 23.59 -23.59
CA ASN A 538 -43.88 22.82 -23.07
C ASN A 538 -43.62 21.57 -23.92
N THR A 539 -42.39 21.30 -24.21
CA THR A 539 -41.92 20.09 -24.90
C THR A 539 -40.72 19.51 -24.12
N TRP A 540 -40.46 18.27 -24.30
CA TRP A 540 -39.37 17.62 -23.57
C TRP A 540 -37.99 18.27 -23.83
N GLY A 541 -37.39 18.86 -22.78
CA GLY A 541 -36.11 19.58 -22.83
C GLY A 541 -36.13 20.90 -23.57
N ASN A 542 -37.33 21.46 -23.90
CA ASN A 542 -37.47 22.72 -24.60
C ASN A 542 -38.93 23.20 -24.58
N TYR A 543 -39.18 24.32 -25.20
CA TYR A 543 -40.53 24.88 -25.37
C TYR A 543 -40.79 25.36 -26.80
N GLU A 544 -42.02 25.42 -27.17
CA GLU A 544 -42.48 26.00 -28.44
C GLU A 544 -43.34 27.22 -28.16
N CYS A 545 -42.98 28.37 -28.76
CA CYS A 545 -43.80 29.56 -28.76
C CYS A 545 -44.47 29.71 -30.10
N THR A 546 -45.80 29.88 -30.09
CA THR A 546 -46.59 30.19 -31.25
C THR A 546 -47.31 31.51 -31.05
N CYS A 547 -47.54 32.28 -32.11
CA CYS A 547 -48.25 33.54 -32.07
C CYS A 547 -49.69 33.37 -32.54
N LYS A 548 -50.61 34.22 -32.05
CA LYS A 548 -51.98 34.27 -32.53
C LYS A 548 -52.08 34.82 -33.94
N GLY A 549 -52.85 34.15 -34.80
CA GLY A 549 -53.05 34.57 -36.18
C GLY A 549 -51.86 34.26 -37.08
N ASN A 550 -51.55 35.15 -38.01
CA ASN A 550 -50.44 34.93 -38.99
C ASN A 550 -49.20 35.71 -38.62
N GLN A 551 -48.81 35.67 -37.33
CA GLN A 551 -47.62 36.32 -36.78
C GLN A 551 -46.48 35.33 -36.62
N LEU A 552 -45.23 35.82 -36.74
CA LEU A 552 -44.02 35.02 -36.55
C LEU A 552 -43.41 35.36 -35.19
N TYR A 553 -43.12 34.31 -34.40
CA TYR A 553 -42.42 34.47 -33.12
C TYR A 553 -40.91 34.65 -33.32
N ILE A 554 -40.34 35.69 -32.72
CA ILE A 554 -38.88 35.95 -32.69
C ILE A 554 -38.32 35.55 -31.33
N ARG A 555 -37.60 34.44 -31.31
CA ARG A 555 -37.08 33.82 -30.08
C ARG A 555 -36.08 34.71 -29.31
N GLY A 556 -35.30 35.54 -30.00
CA GLY A 556 -34.27 36.38 -29.37
C GLY A 556 -34.81 37.57 -28.58
N GLU A 557 -36.05 38.05 -28.90
CA GLU A 557 -36.66 39.24 -28.32
C GLU A 557 -37.99 38.92 -27.60
N ASP A 558 -38.42 37.65 -27.59
CA ASP A 558 -39.70 37.17 -27.04
C ASP A 558 -40.91 38.01 -27.51
N VAL A 559 -41.01 38.26 -28.81
CA VAL A 559 -42.10 39.07 -29.42
C VAL A 559 -42.72 38.38 -30.64
N CYS A 560 -44.00 38.67 -30.84
CA CYS A 560 -44.74 38.29 -32.05
C CYS A 560 -44.78 39.43 -33.05
N ILE A 561 -44.28 39.24 -34.26
CA ILE A 561 -44.32 40.24 -35.34
C ILE A 561 -45.26 39.81 -36.47
N ALA A 562 -45.98 40.74 -37.02
CA ALA A 562 -46.88 40.49 -38.13
C ALA A 562 -46.11 40.10 -39.39
N ASN A 563 -46.53 39.00 -40.02
CA ASN A 563 -45.89 38.53 -41.27
C ASN A 563 -46.45 39.38 -42.46
N SER A 564 -45.76 40.51 -42.68
CA SER A 564 -46.12 41.50 -43.73
C SER A 564 -45.71 41.09 -45.14
N MET A 565 -45.30 39.87 -45.38
CA MET A 565 -44.67 39.50 -46.64
C MET A 565 -45.58 39.09 -47.82
N SER A 566 -46.93 39.16 -47.68
CA SER A 566 -47.78 38.63 -48.74
C SER A 566 -47.93 39.51 -50.03
N LYS A 567 -47.57 40.82 -49.98
CA LYS A 567 -47.68 41.67 -51.20
C LYS A 567 -46.34 41.90 -51.89
N LEU A 568 -45.22 41.87 -51.22
CA LEU A 568 -43.91 42.09 -51.81
C LEU A 568 -43.39 40.78 -52.53
N GLY A 569 -43.71 39.60 -52.01
CA GLY A 569 -43.34 38.32 -52.62
C GLY A 569 -44.00 38.12 -54.00
N TRP A 570 -45.29 38.52 -54.14
CA TRP A 570 -45.97 38.46 -55.44
C TRP A 570 -45.36 39.43 -56.47
N PHE A 571 -44.93 40.61 -56.04
CA PHE A 571 -44.29 41.58 -56.94
C PHE A 571 -42.90 41.12 -57.39
N ILE A 572 -42.11 40.52 -56.55
CA ILE A 572 -40.79 39.98 -56.90
C ILE A 572 -40.92 38.77 -57.84
N THR A 573 -41.89 37.88 -57.63
CA THR A 573 -42.12 36.74 -58.53
C THR A 573 -42.66 37.22 -59.91
N LEU A 574 -43.50 38.23 -60.00
CA LEU A 574 -43.94 38.80 -61.27
C LEU A 574 -42.81 39.48 -62.06
N VAL A 575 -41.91 40.20 -61.36
CA VAL A 575 -40.72 40.81 -61.99
C VAL A 575 -39.71 39.74 -62.44
N ALA A 576 -39.50 38.67 -61.68
CA ALA A 576 -38.64 37.58 -62.08
C ALA A 576 -39.19 36.83 -63.31
N VAL A 577 -40.49 36.55 -63.38
CA VAL A 577 -41.14 35.94 -64.57
C VAL A 577 -41.01 36.82 -65.77
N ALA A 578 -41.19 38.12 -65.64
CA ALA A 578 -41.03 39.08 -66.75
C ALA A 578 -39.61 39.15 -67.26
N CYS A 579 -38.61 39.12 -66.39
CA CYS A 579 -37.21 39.08 -66.76
C CYS A 579 -36.82 37.77 -67.50
N VAL A 580 -37.30 36.63 -67.04
CA VAL A 580 -37.07 35.34 -67.70
C VAL A 580 -37.74 35.32 -69.09
N ALA A 581 -38.95 35.85 -69.23
CA ALA A 581 -39.60 35.95 -70.51
C ALA A 581 -38.87 36.90 -71.45
N GLY A 582 -38.33 38.05 -70.93
CA GLY A 582 -37.57 39.00 -71.71
C GLY A 582 -36.21 38.36 -72.22
N VAL A 583 -35.53 37.64 -71.36
CA VAL A 583 -34.29 36.93 -71.75
C VAL A 583 -34.59 35.82 -72.77
N GLY A 584 -35.74 35.12 -72.58
CA GLY A 584 -36.16 34.08 -73.55
C GLY A 584 -36.47 34.68 -74.94
N ILE A 585 -37.15 35.83 -75.00
CA ILE A 585 -37.44 36.51 -76.27
C ILE A 585 -36.13 37.06 -76.91
N ALA A 586 -35.24 37.65 -76.12
CA ALA A 586 -33.95 38.13 -76.62
C ALA A 586 -33.06 36.96 -77.12
N GLY A 587 -33.06 35.85 -76.40
CA GLY A 587 -32.36 34.61 -76.82
C GLY A 587 -32.92 34.02 -78.08
N TYR A 588 -34.25 34.00 -78.23
CA TYR A 588 -34.92 33.55 -79.46
C TYR A 588 -34.59 34.45 -80.66
N VAL A 589 -34.62 35.77 -80.52
CA VAL A 589 -34.22 36.71 -81.54
C VAL A 589 -32.73 36.56 -81.91
N PHE A 590 -31.88 36.39 -80.93
CA PHE A 590 -30.45 36.16 -81.12
C PHE A 590 -30.15 34.81 -81.83
N TYR A 591 -30.90 33.78 -81.49
CA TYR A 591 -30.84 32.46 -82.13
C TYR A 591 -31.27 32.55 -83.61
N LYS A 592 -32.33 33.25 -83.93
CA LYS A 592 -32.85 33.42 -85.27
C LYS A 592 -31.91 34.25 -86.16
N TYR A 593 -31.15 35.23 -85.57
CA TYR A 593 -30.14 36.00 -86.29
C TYR A 593 -28.81 35.25 -86.46
N ARG A 594 -28.43 34.31 -85.57
CA ARG A 594 -27.18 33.54 -85.67
C ARG A 594 -27.20 32.40 -86.65
N LEU A 595 -28.36 32.00 -87.13
CA LEU A 595 -28.49 30.92 -88.15
C LEU A 595 -28.14 31.36 -89.62
N ARG A 596 -27.61 32.59 -89.82
CA ARG A 596 -27.22 33.13 -91.14
C ARG A 596 -25.72 33.28 -91.40
N VAL A 597 -24.84 32.83 -90.52
CA VAL A 597 -23.37 32.90 -90.74
C VAL A 597 -22.70 31.63 -90.20
N SER A 598 -22.42 30.66 -91.09
CA SER A 598 -21.39 29.61 -90.90
C SER A 598 -20.15 29.99 -91.73
N PRO A 599 -18.99 29.32 -91.78
CA PRO A 599 -18.36 28.37 -90.84
C PRO A 599 -16.85 28.67 -90.64
N LEU A 600 -16.14 27.92 -89.86
CA LEU A 600 -14.88 27.19 -90.18
C LEU A 600 -14.14 26.72 -88.92
N VAL A 601 -13.81 25.47 -88.98
CA VAL A 601 -12.98 24.57 -88.16
C VAL A 601 -11.50 24.98 -88.26
N PRO A 602 -10.45 24.59 -87.47
CA PRO A 602 -10.31 23.24 -86.86
C PRO A 602 -9.58 23.12 -85.48
N ARG A 603 -9.82 21.92 -84.90
CA ARG A 603 -8.89 20.91 -84.30
C ARG A 603 -7.61 21.43 -83.54
N SER A 604 -7.35 20.98 -82.33
CA SER A 604 -6.63 19.76 -81.95
C SER A 604 -5.99 19.87 -80.54
N MET A 605 -5.92 18.70 -79.94
CA MET A 605 -4.98 18.02 -79.00
C MET A 605 -5.06 18.39 -77.54
N ALA A 606 -5.51 17.51 -76.72
CA ALA A 606 -4.89 16.32 -76.11
C ALA A 606 -3.65 16.58 -75.23
N VAL A 607 -3.74 16.09 -74.03
CA VAL A 607 -2.79 15.25 -73.27
C VAL A 607 -2.93 15.55 -71.77
N GLN A 608 -3.48 14.68 -70.97
CA GLN A 608 -2.89 13.68 -70.04
C GLN A 608 -1.96 14.21 -68.95
N GLY A 609 -2.19 13.63 -67.80
CA GLY A 609 -1.20 13.38 -66.72
C GLY A 609 -1.66 13.94 -65.40
N GLU A 610 -2.15 13.24 -64.55
CA GLU A 610 -1.69 12.15 -63.65
C GLU A 610 -0.92 12.65 -62.41
N GLN A 611 -1.46 12.29 -61.29
CA GLN A 611 -0.89 11.87 -60.00
C GLN A 611 0.10 12.81 -59.25
N ARG A 612 -0.25 13.21 -58.09
CA ARG A 612 0.12 12.55 -56.80
C ARG A 612 -0.68 13.10 -55.66
#